data_bad270de760ff548f5a5ba9f7bf721d2
#
_entry.id   bad270de760ff548f5a5ba9f7bf721d2
#
_cell.length_a   1.000
_cell.length_b   1.000
_cell.length_c   1.000
_cell.angle_alpha   90.00
_cell.angle_beta   90.00
_cell.angle_gamma   90.00
#
_symmetry.space_group_name_H-M   'P 1'
#
loop_
_entity.id
_entity.type
_entity.pdbx_description
1 polymer ?
#
loop_
_entity_poly.entity_id
_entity_poly.type
_entity_poly.pdbx_seq_one_letter_code
_entity_poly.pdbx_strand_id
1 'polypeptide(L)'
;MGGDQAQIGRWAVKRPVHLLPEAGRELEDAFWWYERQRGGLGLEFLLAFDAAVESLRRLPEGHELVALKTRKTLLRRFPYLVLYAVEGVRVLITAVFHGRRDPRRWSDRVRERVIGVGELDATRVPA
;
A
#
# COMPACT_ATOMS: atom_id res chain seq x y z
N MET A 1 24.69 -21.22 13.47
CA MET A 1 23.67 -21.10 12.44
C MET A 1 22.45 -20.39 12.94
N GLY A 2 21.98 -20.77 14.10
CA GLY A 2 20.82 -20.09 14.64
C GLY A 2 21.01 -18.58 14.74
N GLY A 3 22.23 -18.20 15.13
CA GLY A 3 22.50 -16.78 15.25
C GLY A 3 22.42 -16.06 13.93
N ASP A 4 22.93 -16.71 12.89
CA ASP A 4 22.87 -16.12 11.57
C ASP A 4 21.45 -16.03 11.08
N GLN A 5 20.69 -17.06 11.35
CA GLN A 5 19.28 -17.03 10.95
C GLN A 5 18.55 -15.93 11.69
N ALA A 6 18.82 -15.78 12.95
CA ALA A 6 18.18 -14.74 13.72
C ALA A 6 18.56 -13.37 13.20
N GLN A 7 19.83 -13.21 12.83
CA GLN A 7 20.26 -11.93 12.28
C GLN A 7 19.62 -11.66 10.92
N ILE A 8 19.60 -12.68 10.08
CA ILE A 8 18.93 -12.54 8.81
C ILE A 8 17.48 -12.17 9.04
N GLY A 9 16.87 -12.81 10.01
CA GLY A 9 15.48 -12.48 10.35
C GLY A 9 15.32 -11.03 10.74
N ARG A 10 16.26 -10.53 11.54
CA ARG A 10 16.17 -9.12 11.94
C ARG A 10 16.32 -8.19 10.77
N TRP A 11 17.27 -8.48 9.90
CA TRP A 11 17.48 -7.64 8.73
C TRP A 11 16.31 -7.71 7.79
N ALA A 12 15.76 -8.90 7.64
CA ALA A 12 14.71 -9.14 6.70
C ALA A 12 13.34 -9.15 7.37
N VAL A 13 13.27 -8.70 8.61
CA VAL A 13 12.00 -8.66 9.30
C VAL A 13 11.03 -7.82 8.50
N LYS A 14 9.90 -8.40 8.22
CA LYS A 14 8.86 -7.72 7.49
C LYS A 14 7.99 -6.97 8.47
N ARG A 15 7.72 -5.73 8.15
CA ARG A 15 6.86 -4.93 8.98
C ARG A 15 5.42 -5.39 8.83
N PRO A 16 4.62 -5.33 9.89
CA PRO A 16 3.20 -5.63 9.73
C PRO A 16 2.57 -4.67 8.74
N VAL A 17 1.71 -5.19 7.89
CA VAL A 17 1.02 -4.39 6.89
C VAL A 17 -0.46 -4.44 7.19
N HIS A 18 -1.07 -3.27 7.22
CA HIS A 18 -2.51 -3.14 7.42
C HIS A 18 -3.11 -2.48 6.20
N LEU A 19 -4.14 -3.10 5.69
CA LEU A 19 -4.86 -2.57 4.54
C LEU A 19 -6.07 -1.85 5.08
N LEU A 20 -6.12 -0.54 4.89
CA LEU A 20 -7.26 0.21 5.38
C LEU A 20 -8.51 -0.23 4.63
N PRO A 21 -9.68 -0.13 5.26
CA PRO A 21 -10.90 -0.68 4.65
C PRO A 21 -11.17 -0.15 3.25
N GLU A 22 -10.92 1.13 3.03
CA GLU A 22 -11.16 1.70 1.72
C GLU A 22 -10.23 1.13 0.67
N ALA A 23 -8.95 0.96 1.05
CA ALA A 23 -7.98 0.35 0.15
C ALA A 23 -8.34 -1.11 -0.13
N GLY A 24 -8.86 -1.79 0.88
CA GLY A 24 -9.30 -3.17 0.70
C GLY A 24 -10.42 -3.29 -0.31
N ARG A 25 -11.37 -2.36 -0.27
CA ARG A 25 -12.46 -2.35 -1.24
C ARG A 25 -11.93 -2.05 -2.64
N GLU A 26 -10.98 -1.14 -2.73
CA GLU A 26 -10.40 -0.80 -4.02
C GLU A 26 -9.65 -1.99 -4.61
N LEU A 27 -8.95 -2.71 -3.76
CA LEU A 27 -8.24 -3.91 -4.21
C LEU A 27 -9.22 -4.97 -4.70
N GLU A 28 -10.28 -5.18 -3.95
CA GLU A 28 -11.29 -6.18 -4.33
C GLU A 28 -11.96 -5.80 -5.64
N ASP A 29 -12.30 -4.52 -5.80
CA ASP A 29 -12.93 -4.06 -7.04
C ASP A 29 -12.01 -4.30 -8.22
N ALA A 30 -10.73 -4.03 -8.06
CA ALA A 30 -9.77 -4.24 -9.15
C ALA A 30 -9.64 -5.73 -9.47
N PHE A 31 -9.60 -6.57 -8.44
CA PHE A 31 -9.53 -8.00 -8.64
C PHE A 31 -10.69 -8.48 -9.53
N TRP A 32 -11.91 -8.10 -9.17
CA TRP A 32 -13.07 -8.57 -9.91
C TRP A 32 -13.12 -7.98 -11.31
N TRP A 33 -12.67 -6.74 -11.46
CA TRP A 33 -12.62 -6.14 -12.79
C TRP A 33 -11.73 -6.96 -13.72
N TYR A 34 -10.53 -7.34 -13.24
CA TYR A 34 -9.62 -8.14 -14.06
C TYR A 34 -10.15 -9.54 -14.26
N GLU A 35 -10.74 -10.11 -13.24
CA GLU A 35 -11.25 -11.48 -13.36
C GLU A 35 -12.35 -11.56 -14.40
N ARG A 36 -13.14 -10.51 -14.52
CA ARG A 36 -14.18 -10.48 -15.55
C ARG A 36 -13.62 -10.32 -16.95
N GLN A 37 -12.43 -9.75 -17.07
CA GLN A 37 -11.79 -9.63 -18.38
C GLN A 37 -11.32 -11.01 -18.87
N ARG A 38 -10.77 -11.80 -17.97
CA ARG A 38 -10.30 -13.14 -18.31
C ARG A 38 -10.14 -13.91 -17.01
N GLY A 39 -10.67 -15.11 -16.99
CA GLY A 39 -10.52 -15.96 -15.81
C GLY A 39 -9.06 -16.15 -15.46
N GLY A 40 -8.74 -15.99 -14.21
CA GLY A 40 -7.37 -16.10 -13.71
C GLY A 40 -6.62 -14.79 -13.70
N LEU A 41 -7.09 -13.76 -14.40
CA LEU A 41 -6.39 -12.49 -14.45
C LEU A 41 -6.46 -11.78 -13.10
N GLY A 42 -7.55 -11.96 -12.38
CA GLY A 42 -7.65 -11.40 -11.04
C GLY A 42 -6.57 -11.94 -10.13
N LEU A 43 -6.30 -13.24 -10.23
CA LEU A 43 -5.24 -13.83 -9.41
C LEU A 43 -3.88 -13.27 -9.81
N GLU A 44 -3.64 -13.10 -11.11
CA GLU A 44 -2.39 -12.49 -11.55
C GLU A 44 -2.22 -11.09 -10.98
N PHE A 45 -3.31 -10.34 -10.94
CA PHE A 45 -3.29 -9.02 -10.35
C PHE A 45 -2.95 -9.08 -8.86
N LEU A 46 -3.56 -10.00 -8.13
CA LEU A 46 -3.28 -10.15 -6.72
C LEU A 46 -1.84 -10.55 -6.46
N LEU A 47 -1.28 -11.38 -7.33
CA LEU A 47 0.12 -11.77 -7.18
C LEU A 47 1.04 -10.57 -7.40
N ALA A 48 0.71 -9.71 -8.35
CA ALA A 48 1.47 -8.49 -8.56
C ALA A 48 1.35 -7.56 -7.36
N PHE A 49 0.15 -7.48 -6.79
CA PHE A 49 -0.06 -6.69 -5.58
C PHE A 49 0.77 -7.24 -4.42
N ASP A 50 0.76 -8.56 -4.24
CA ASP A 50 1.54 -9.17 -3.17
C ASP A 50 3.02 -8.91 -3.32
N ALA A 51 3.52 -8.94 -4.54
CA ALA A 51 4.93 -8.65 -4.79
C ALA A 51 5.26 -7.21 -4.42
N ALA A 52 4.36 -6.28 -4.74
CA ALA A 52 4.56 -4.89 -4.38
C ALA A 52 4.55 -4.71 -2.87
N VAL A 53 3.64 -5.41 -2.19
CA VAL A 53 3.57 -5.35 -0.73
C VAL A 53 4.86 -5.88 -0.10
N GLU A 54 5.39 -6.98 -0.63
CA GLU A 54 6.65 -7.51 -0.12
C GLU A 54 7.77 -6.49 -0.25
N SER A 55 7.81 -5.81 -1.37
CA SER A 55 8.82 -4.79 -1.60
C SER A 55 8.74 -3.67 -0.57
N LEU A 56 7.54 -3.15 -0.35
CA LEU A 56 7.41 -2.03 0.58
C LEU A 56 7.54 -2.46 2.04
N ARG A 57 7.30 -3.71 2.35
CA ARG A 57 7.53 -4.20 3.71
C ARG A 57 9.01 -4.24 4.04
N ARG A 58 9.82 -4.54 3.05
CA ARG A 58 11.27 -4.67 3.27
C ARG A 58 11.96 -3.34 3.28
N LEU A 59 11.59 -2.46 2.36
CA LEU A 59 12.23 -1.16 2.22
C LEU A 59 11.18 -0.10 2.05
N PRO A 60 10.48 0.23 3.13
CA PRO A 60 9.39 1.21 2.99
C PRO A 60 9.89 2.55 2.48
N GLU A 61 11.09 2.95 2.86
CA GLU A 61 11.62 4.23 2.41
C GLU A 61 12.22 4.18 1.03
N GLY A 62 12.21 3.01 0.39
CA GLY A 62 12.77 2.86 -0.93
C GLY A 62 11.85 3.29 -2.06
N HIS A 63 10.66 3.74 -1.74
CA HIS A 63 9.68 4.12 -2.75
C HIS A 63 9.42 5.61 -2.70
N GLU A 64 8.88 6.12 -3.78
CA GLU A 64 8.71 7.56 -3.97
C GLU A 64 7.77 8.17 -2.93
N LEU A 65 8.22 9.26 -2.34
CA LEU A 65 7.40 10.01 -1.40
C LEU A 65 6.56 10.99 -2.20
N VAL A 66 5.24 10.94 -2.01
CA VAL A 66 4.33 11.81 -2.77
C VAL A 66 3.65 12.85 -1.89
N ALA A 67 3.78 12.71 -0.59
CA ALA A 67 3.27 13.69 0.37
C ALA A 67 4.06 13.50 1.65
N LEU A 68 3.71 14.23 2.70
CA LEU A 68 4.51 14.24 3.91
C LEU A 68 4.90 12.84 4.40
N LYS A 69 3.95 11.94 4.47
CA LYS A 69 4.21 10.60 4.96
C LYS A 69 3.74 9.52 4.01
N THR A 70 3.27 9.92 2.84
CA THR A 70 2.68 8.96 1.91
C THR A 70 3.64 8.68 0.78
N ARG A 71 3.86 7.41 0.54
CA ARG A 71 4.69 6.95 -0.57
C ARG A 71 3.84 6.16 -1.53
N LYS A 72 4.35 5.95 -2.72
CA LYS A 72 3.64 5.19 -3.72
C LYS A 72 4.55 4.15 -4.35
N THR A 73 3.95 3.07 -4.78
CA THR A 73 4.62 2.10 -5.61
C THR A 73 3.67 1.66 -6.70
N LEU A 74 4.24 1.30 -7.85
CA LEU A 74 3.46 0.80 -8.99
C LEU A 74 3.53 -0.69 -9.03
N LEU A 75 2.41 -1.33 -9.37
CA LEU A 75 2.42 -2.75 -9.62
C LEU A 75 3.13 -3.02 -10.93
N ARG A 76 3.75 -4.18 -11.02
CA ARG A 76 4.29 -4.64 -12.30
C ARG A 76 3.16 -5.16 -13.16
N ARG A 77 3.20 -4.83 -14.45
CA ARG A 77 2.27 -5.32 -15.45
C ARG A 77 0.86 -4.75 -15.35
N PHE A 78 0.53 -4.12 -14.24
CA PHE A 78 -0.79 -3.54 -14.04
C PHE A 78 -0.64 -2.08 -13.69
N PRO A 79 -1.43 -1.21 -14.31
CA PRO A 79 -1.28 0.24 -14.11
C PRO A 79 -1.95 0.70 -12.82
N TYR A 80 -1.62 0.06 -11.72
CA TYR A 80 -2.18 0.40 -10.42
C TYR A 80 -1.12 0.93 -9.50
N LEU A 81 -1.53 1.91 -8.71
CA LEU A 81 -0.70 2.52 -7.69
C LEU A 81 -1.16 2.04 -6.32
N VAL A 82 -0.19 1.79 -5.46
CA VAL A 82 -0.46 1.51 -4.06
C VAL A 82 0.10 2.68 -3.26
N LEU A 83 -0.76 3.34 -2.50
CA LEU A 83 -0.32 4.40 -1.61
C LEU A 83 -0.22 3.84 -0.21
N TYR A 84 0.85 4.21 0.49
CA TYR A 84 1.05 3.69 1.84
C TYR A 84 1.81 4.70 2.68
N ALA A 85 1.70 4.54 3.99
CA ALA A 85 2.43 5.33 4.96
C ALA A 85 3.01 4.41 6.00
N VAL A 86 4.14 4.81 6.58
CA VAL A 86 4.76 4.05 7.66
C VAL A 86 4.39 4.74 8.96
N GLU A 87 3.86 3.95 9.89
CA GLU A 87 3.53 4.45 11.22
C GLU A 87 4.18 3.54 12.24
N GLY A 88 5.21 4.06 12.89
CA GLY A 88 5.98 3.22 13.80
C GLY A 88 6.61 2.08 13.06
N VAL A 89 6.31 0.86 13.49
CA VAL A 89 6.87 -0.33 12.85
C VAL A 89 5.96 -0.90 11.79
N ARG A 90 4.78 -0.33 11.58
CA ARG A 90 3.83 -0.92 10.66
C ARG A 90 3.66 -0.06 9.42
N VAL A 91 3.17 -0.68 8.37
CA VAL A 91 2.88 -0.03 7.11
C VAL A 91 1.37 -0.04 6.91
N LEU A 92 0.83 1.12 6.59
CA LEU A 92 -0.60 1.26 6.30
C LEU A 92 -0.78 1.47 4.82
N ILE A 93 -1.50 0.57 4.17
CA ILE A 93 -1.86 0.77 2.77
C ILE A 93 -3.15 1.57 2.76
N THR A 94 -3.08 2.77 2.21
CA THR A 94 -4.19 3.71 2.29
C THR A 94 -5.02 3.77 1.03
N ALA A 95 -4.48 3.33 -0.11
CA ALA A 95 -5.24 3.41 -1.35
C ALA A 95 -4.64 2.48 -2.39
N VAL A 96 -5.51 1.99 -3.28
CA VAL A 96 -5.12 1.18 -4.43
C VAL A 96 -5.90 1.75 -5.61
N PHE A 97 -5.21 2.42 -6.53
CA PHE A 97 -5.86 3.15 -7.62
C PHE A 97 -5.28 2.80 -8.96
N HIS A 98 -6.13 2.82 -9.97
CA HIS A 98 -5.66 2.75 -11.35
C HIS A 98 -4.99 4.08 -11.68
N GLY A 99 -3.70 4.04 -11.98
CA GLY A 99 -2.92 5.26 -12.13
C GLY A 99 -3.36 6.15 -13.28
N ARG A 100 -3.91 5.56 -14.34
CA ARG A 100 -4.34 6.33 -15.50
C ARG A 100 -5.80 6.73 -15.44
N ARG A 101 -6.64 5.84 -14.93
CA ARG A 101 -8.07 6.13 -14.91
C ARG A 101 -8.48 7.04 -13.78
N ASP A 102 -7.73 7.00 -12.69
CA ASP A 102 -8.13 7.71 -11.49
C ASP A 102 -7.09 8.70 -10.98
N PRO A 103 -6.47 9.51 -11.87
CA PRO A 103 -5.38 10.36 -11.39
C PRO A 103 -5.85 11.41 -10.38
N ARG A 104 -7.08 11.91 -10.53
CA ARG A 104 -7.59 12.86 -9.57
C ARG A 104 -7.89 12.21 -8.24
N ARG A 105 -8.46 11.02 -8.29
CA ARG A 105 -8.86 10.35 -7.06
C ARG A 105 -7.68 10.05 -6.18
N TRP A 106 -6.59 9.58 -6.75
CA TRP A 106 -5.47 9.27 -5.89
C TRP A 106 -4.77 10.55 -5.40
N SER A 107 -4.75 11.60 -6.23
CA SER A 107 -4.22 12.87 -5.78
C SER A 107 -5.04 13.44 -4.65
N ASP A 108 -6.35 13.35 -4.78
CA ASP A 108 -7.26 13.81 -3.72
C ASP A 108 -7.09 12.97 -2.47
N ARG A 109 -6.92 11.67 -2.63
CA ARG A 109 -6.74 10.80 -1.48
C ARG A 109 -5.45 11.15 -0.72
N VAL A 110 -4.39 11.44 -1.45
CA VAL A 110 -3.14 11.86 -0.81
C VAL A 110 -3.39 13.13 -0.02
N ARG A 111 -4.07 14.08 -0.62
CA ARG A 111 -4.35 15.35 0.05
C ARG A 111 -5.22 15.14 1.27
N GLU A 112 -6.27 14.36 1.12
CA GLU A 112 -7.15 14.05 2.24
C GLU A 112 -6.40 13.38 3.38
N ARG A 113 -5.52 12.45 3.03
CA ARG A 113 -4.78 11.73 4.05
C ARG A 113 -3.88 12.66 4.83
N VAL A 114 -3.21 13.58 4.14
CA VAL A 114 -2.34 14.53 4.82
C VAL A 114 -3.15 15.41 5.75
N ILE A 115 -4.25 15.95 5.24
CA ILE A 115 -5.11 16.80 6.06
C ILE A 115 -5.76 15.99 7.16
N GLY A 116 -6.24 14.81 6.80
CA GLY A 116 -6.92 13.95 7.76
C GLY A 116 -6.04 13.54 8.91
N VAL A 117 -4.78 13.26 8.61
CA VAL A 117 -3.85 12.90 9.68
C VAL A 117 -3.73 14.05 10.66
N GLY A 118 -3.59 15.26 10.14
CA GLY A 118 -3.51 16.41 11.02
C GLY A 118 -4.76 16.61 11.83
N GLU A 119 -5.91 16.50 11.18
CA GLU A 119 -7.18 16.64 11.88
C GLU A 119 -7.42 15.50 12.86
N LEU A 120 -7.14 14.32 12.41
CA LEU A 120 -7.36 13.16 13.25
C LEU A 120 -6.48 13.21 14.48
N ASP A 121 -5.27 13.66 14.32
CA ASP A 121 -4.40 13.81 15.47
C ASP A 121 -4.99 14.81 16.44
N ALA A 122 -5.54 15.87 15.92
CA ALA A 122 -6.14 16.89 16.78
C ALA A 122 -7.38 16.39 17.48
N THR A 123 -8.18 15.56 16.80
CA THR A 123 -9.45 15.12 17.36
C THR A 123 -9.36 13.76 18.00
N ARG A 124 -8.45 12.94 17.53
CA ARG A 124 -8.38 11.56 17.94
C ARG A 124 -7.28 11.25 18.90
N VAL A 125 -6.45 12.22 19.15
CA VAL A 125 -5.48 12.01 20.20
C VAL A 125 -6.18 11.49 21.43
N PRO A 126 -7.32 12.03 21.78
CA PRO A 126 -8.03 11.47 22.91
C PRO A 126 -8.55 10.08 22.62
N ALA A 127 -8.74 9.78 21.40
CA ALA A 127 -9.21 8.45 21.06
C ALA A 127 -8.01 7.55 20.80
#